data_fbf5a2b729859d1ca27630ac6e83aa36
#
_entry.id   fbf5a2b729859d1ca27630ac6e83aa36
#
_cell.length_a   1.000
_cell.length_b   1.000
_cell.length_c   1.000
_cell.angle_alpha   90.00
_cell.angle_beta   90.00
_cell.angle_gamma   90.00
#
_symmetry.space_group_name_H-M   'P 1'
#
loop_
_entity.id
_entity.type
_entity.pdbx_description
1 polymer ?
#
loop_
_entity_poly.entity_id
_entity_poly.type
_entity_poly.pdbx_seq_one_letter_code
_entity_poly.pdbx_strand_id
1 'polypeptide(L)'
;AMSVMTSRAAEDRALIAPLLSTKWNQTAPYNGQTPVVDGVHAVTGCVATALSQVMNYHKWPEKGHGEVRATVQDKNGKTTTQMLDLSTVVFDWDNMLDDYTDNDYTDAQALAVATLMKACGFAAGMLYTADESGASSYDAFEALRNNFDYSPDIQFCQRADYGGEAWNDLIYN
;
A
#
# COMPACT_ATOMS: atom_id res chain seq x y z
N ALA A 1 40.04 -35.37 13.26
CA ALA A 1 38.76 -35.56 12.57
C ALA A 1 37.94 -34.30 12.77
N MET A 2 37.90 -33.39 11.76
CA MET A 2 36.98 -32.25 11.74
C MET A 2 35.60 -32.76 11.33
N SER A 3 34.64 -32.67 12.26
CA SER A 3 33.25 -32.96 11.99
C SER A 3 32.67 -31.84 11.11
N VAL A 4 32.29 -32.21 9.90
CA VAL A 4 31.49 -31.34 9.02
C VAL A 4 30.07 -31.31 9.58
N MET A 5 29.74 -30.26 10.33
CA MET A 5 28.35 -29.94 10.63
C MET A 5 27.71 -29.42 9.34
N THR A 6 27.19 -30.33 8.54
CA THR A 6 26.28 -29.96 7.46
C THR A 6 25.01 -29.36 8.07
N SER A 7 24.76 -28.11 7.78
CA SER A 7 23.55 -27.41 8.19
C SER A 7 22.33 -28.08 7.53
N ARG A 8 21.62 -28.87 8.30
CA ARG A 8 20.39 -29.55 7.91
C ARG A 8 19.16 -28.62 7.85
N ALA A 9 19.39 -27.33 8.07
CA ALA A 9 18.31 -26.32 8.17
C ALA A 9 17.89 -25.67 6.82
N ALA A 10 18.50 -26.08 5.70
CA ALA A 10 18.19 -25.47 4.39
C ALA A 10 17.29 -26.31 3.48
N GLU A 11 16.97 -27.56 3.85
CA GLU A 11 16.40 -28.54 2.91
C GLU A 11 14.88 -28.72 2.98
N ASP A 12 14.17 -28.14 3.95
CA ASP A 12 12.70 -28.38 4.11
C ASP A 12 11.86 -27.09 4.27
N ARG A 13 12.34 -25.95 3.77
CA ARG A 13 11.44 -24.78 3.70
C ARG A 13 10.52 -24.93 2.49
N ALA A 14 9.24 -25.18 2.76
CA ALA A 14 8.22 -25.21 1.71
C ALA A 14 8.32 -23.90 0.90
N LEU A 15 8.32 -24.00 -0.43
CA LEU A 15 8.23 -22.85 -1.31
C LEU A 15 6.88 -22.18 -1.06
N ILE A 16 6.88 -21.01 -0.44
CA ILE A 16 5.69 -20.19 -0.30
C ILE A 16 5.49 -19.46 -1.62
N ALA A 17 4.38 -19.74 -2.30
CA ALA A 17 3.99 -19.01 -3.50
C ALA A 17 3.71 -17.54 -3.16
N PRO A 18 3.91 -16.58 -4.09
CA PRO A 18 3.51 -15.21 -3.89
C PRO A 18 2.05 -15.10 -3.46
N LEU A 19 1.78 -14.39 -2.37
CA LEU A 19 0.41 -14.18 -1.87
C LEU A 19 -0.37 -13.19 -2.72
N LEU A 20 0.33 -12.17 -3.27
CA LEU A 20 -0.27 -11.13 -4.08
C LEU A 20 -0.24 -11.54 -5.56
N SER A 21 -1.38 -11.44 -6.23
CA SER A 21 -1.53 -11.59 -7.69
C SER A 21 -1.49 -10.24 -8.44
N THR A 22 -1.64 -9.14 -7.70
CA THR A 22 -1.73 -7.80 -8.25
C THR A 22 -0.40 -7.33 -8.88
N LYS A 23 -0.52 -6.63 -10.03
CA LYS A 23 0.59 -5.98 -10.75
C LYS A 23 0.40 -4.46 -10.80
N TRP A 24 0.06 -3.87 -9.70
CA TRP A 24 -0.32 -2.48 -9.64
C TRP A 24 0.87 -1.53 -9.71
N ASN A 25 0.62 -0.35 -10.29
CA ASN A 25 1.61 0.70 -10.55
C ASN A 25 1.15 2.02 -9.91
N GLN A 26 1.89 3.11 -10.17
CA GLN A 26 1.68 4.42 -9.54
C GLN A 26 1.06 5.46 -10.48
N THR A 27 0.97 5.16 -11.78
CA THR A 27 0.42 6.05 -12.81
C THR A 27 -1.01 5.62 -13.19
N ALA A 28 -1.56 6.13 -14.28
CA ALA A 28 -2.92 5.75 -14.70
C ALA A 28 -3.07 4.22 -14.90
N PRO A 29 -4.20 3.65 -14.51
CA PRO A 29 -5.41 4.28 -13.96
C PRO A 29 -5.33 4.55 -12.43
N TYR A 30 -4.32 4.03 -11.75
CA TYR A 30 -4.20 4.01 -10.29
C TYR A 30 -4.22 5.40 -9.64
N ASN A 31 -3.64 6.40 -10.30
CA ASN A 31 -3.59 7.77 -9.80
C ASN A 31 -4.78 8.65 -10.22
N GLY A 32 -5.80 8.08 -10.84
CA GLY A 32 -6.94 8.86 -11.37
C GLY A 32 -7.75 9.65 -10.33
N GLN A 33 -7.55 9.38 -9.04
CA GLN A 33 -8.21 10.08 -7.93
C GLN A 33 -7.22 10.80 -6.99
N THR A 34 -5.93 10.75 -7.27
CA THR A 34 -4.93 11.50 -6.47
C THR A 34 -5.08 13.02 -6.69
N PRO A 35 -4.55 13.85 -5.79
CA PRO A 35 -4.55 15.30 -5.99
C PRO A 35 -3.92 15.70 -7.33
N VAL A 36 -4.47 16.76 -7.92
CA VAL A 36 -3.88 17.37 -9.12
C VAL A 36 -2.80 18.36 -8.68
N VAL A 37 -1.60 18.19 -9.19
CA VAL A 37 -0.41 19.00 -8.91
C VAL A 37 0.17 19.47 -10.23
N ASP A 38 0.36 20.78 -10.39
CA ASP A 38 0.89 21.39 -11.64
C ASP A 38 0.15 20.94 -12.92
N GLY A 39 -1.14 20.65 -12.81
CA GLY A 39 -2.02 20.30 -13.93
C GLY A 39 -2.09 18.79 -14.26
N VAL A 40 -1.42 17.93 -13.50
CA VAL A 40 -1.46 16.48 -13.65
C VAL A 40 -1.85 15.79 -12.33
N HIS A 41 -2.43 14.60 -12.41
CA HIS A 41 -2.61 13.77 -11.23
C HIS A 41 -1.25 13.35 -10.67
N ALA A 42 -1.01 13.59 -9.38
CA ALA A 42 0.17 13.11 -8.68
C ALA A 42 0.29 11.58 -8.79
N VAL A 43 1.50 11.03 -8.82
CA VAL A 43 1.70 9.58 -8.70
C VAL A 43 1.22 9.10 -7.33
N THR A 44 0.74 7.86 -7.24
CA THR A 44 0.16 7.32 -5.99
C THR A 44 1.17 7.25 -4.83
N GLY A 45 2.45 7.08 -5.13
CA GLY A 45 3.50 6.78 -4.17
C GLY A 45 3.60 5.28 -3.85
N CYS A 46 4.83 4.78 -3.67
CA CYS A 46 5.09 3.36 -3.45
C CYS A 46 4.41 2.80 -2.19
N VAL A 47 4.33 3.60 -1.12
CA VAL A 47 3.69 3.21 0.14
C VAL A 47 2.19 3.01 -0.03
N ALA A 48 1.48 3.94 -0.70
CA ALA A 48 0.06 3.79 -0.97
C ALA A 48 -0.21 2.59 -1.90
N THR A 49 0.64 2.39 -2.91
CA THR A 49 0.52 1.24 -3.82
C THR A 49 0.68 -0.09 -3.08
N ALA A 50 1.69 -0.21 -2.21
CA ALA A 50 1.91 -1.41 -1.42
C ALA A 50 0.74 -1.68 -0.45
N LEU A 51 0.31 -0.64 0.30
CA LEU A 51 -0.81 -0.73 1.23
C LEU A 51 -2.09 -1.17 0.53
N SER A 52 -2.40 -0.57 -0.63
CA SER A 52 -3.57 -0.90 -1.43
C SER A 52 -3.58 -2.36 -1.90
N GLN A 53 -2.44 -2.91 -2.30
CA GLN A 53 -2.34 -4.31 -2.69
C GLN A 53 -2.58 -5.26 -1.52
N VAL A 54 -2.07 -4.94 -0.32
CA VAL A 54 -2.35 -5.72 0.89
C VAL A 54 -3.84 -5.68 1.23
N MET A 55 -4.46 -4.51 1.20
CA MET A 55 -5.90 -4.38 1.48
C MET A 55 -6.75 -5.09 0.42
N ASN A 56 -6.35 -5.03 -0.85
CA ASN A 56 -7.04 -5.75 -1.93
C ASN A 56 -6.91 -7.28 -1.77
N TYR A 57 -5.79 -7.78 -1.28
CA TYR A 57 -5.64 -9.22 -0.98
C TYR A 57 -6.65 -9.70 0.06
N HIS A 58 -6.88 -8.88 1.10
CA HIS A 58 -7.86 -9.21 2.15
C HIS A 58 -9.31 -8.83 1.78
N LYS A 59 -9.53 -8.00 0.74
CA LYS A 59 -10.83 -7.39 0.41
C LYS A 59 -11.48 -6.74 1.64
N TRP A 60 -10.69 -6.01 2.41
CA TRP A 60 -11.05 -5.45 3.70
C TRP A 60 -10.42 -4.06 3.91
N PRO A 61 -11.13 -3.15 4.61
CA PRO A 61 -12.55 -3.17 5.03
C PRO A 61 -13.50 -2.75 3.88
N GLU A 62 -14.82 -2.71 4.10
CA GLU A 62 -15.78 -2.14 3.14
C GLU A 62 -15.56 -0.62 2.95
N LYS A 63 -15.21 0.07 4.04
CA LYS A 63 -14.86 1.49 4.07
C LYS A 63 -13.91 1.77 5.23
N GLY A 64 -13.16 2.88 5.13
CA GLY A 64 -12.37 3.36 6.26
C GLY A 64 -13.18 4.22 7.23
N HIS A 65 -12.52 4.75 8.24
CA HIS A 65 -13.09 5.69 9.19
C HIS A 65 -12.10 6.78 9.60
N GLY A 66 -12.64 7.88 10.09
CA GLY A 66 -11.88 9.05 10.53
C GLY A 66 -11.49 9.99 9.39
N GLU A 67 -11.10 11.20 9.77
CA GLU A 67 -10.60 12.22 8.88
C GLU A 67 -9.08 12.10 8.78
N VAL A 68 -8.59 11.98 7.55
CA VAL A 68 -7.16 11.85 7.23
C VAL A 68 -6.71 12.98 6.31
N ARG A 69 -5.41 13.19 6.20
CA ARG A 69 -4.86 14.30 5.45
C ARG A 69 -3.66 13.91 4.62
N ALA A 70 -3.49 14.62 3.50
CA ALA A 70 -2.28 14.56 2.70
C ALA A 70 -1.75 15.97 2.46
N THR A 71 -0.46 16.08 2.21
CA THR A 71 0.21 17.32 1.81
C THR A 71 0.43 17.28 0.31
N VAL A 72 0.15 18.37 -0.37
CA VAL A 72 0.38 18.55 -1.80
C VAL A 72 1.42 19.64 -1.98
N GLN A 73 2.48 19.37 -2.74
CA GLN A 73 3.54 20.34 -3.01
C GLN A 73 3.67 20.57 -4.52
N ASP A 74 3.57 21.84 -4.93
CA ASP A 74 3.79 22.24 -6.32
C ASP A 74 5.28 22.35 -6.67
N LYS A 75 5.60 22.54 -7.95
CA LYS A 75 6.97 22.70 -8.45
C LYS A 75 7.74 23.88 -7.89
N ASN A 76 7.06 24.84 -7.24
CA ASN A 76 7.68 25.99 -6.58
C ASN A 76 7.94 25.72 -5.10
N GLY A 77 7.63 24.51 -4.60
CA GLY A 77 7.77 24.12 -3.20
C GLY A 77 6.64 24.61 -2.30
N LYS A 78 5.58 25.22 -2.85
CA LYS A 78 4.41 25.63 -2.07
C LYS A 78 3.59 24.42 -1.69
N THR A 79 3.29 24.29 -0.41
CA THR A 79 2.51 23.18 0.15
C THR A 79 1.08 23.60 0.48
N THR A 80 0.16 22.68 0.29
CA THR A 80 -1.24 22.77 0.75
C THR A 80 -1.64 21.45 1.39
N THR A 81 -2.54 21.49 2.38
CA THR A 81 -3.10 20.31 3.00
C THR A 81 -4.48 20.03 2.44
N GLN A 82 -4.73 18.80 2.08
CA GLN A 82 -6.06 18.30 1.71
C GLN A 82 -6.55 17.29 2.74
N MET A 83 -7.84 17.31 3.01
CA MET A 83 -8.50 16.41 3.97
C MET A 83 -9.40 15.43 3.24
N LEU A 84 -9.58 14.25 3.82
CA LEU A 84 -10.48 13.22 3.33
C LEU A 84 -11.15 12.54 4.53
N ASP A 85 -12.47 12.51 4.54
CA ASP A 85 -13.24 11.70 5.48
C ASP A 85 -13.40 10.29 4.90
N LEU A 86 -12.69 9.33 5.46
CA LEU A 86 -12.69 7.95 4.99
C LEU A 86 -14.04 7.25 5.18
N SER A 87 -14.89 7.73 6.09
CA SER A 87 -16.23 7.16 6.30
C SER A 87 -17.16 7.35 5.09
N THR A 88 -16.82 8.30 4.22
CA THR A 88 -17.54 8.58 2.97
C THR A 88 -17.03 7.80 1.76
N VAL A 89 -15.95 7.04 1.93
CA VAL A 89 -15.28 6.29 0.85
C VAL A 89 -15.60 4.81 0.98
N VAL A 90 -16.33 4.26 0.03
CA VAL A 90 -16.61 2.81 -0.06
C VAL A 90 -15.62 2.18 -1.03
N PHE A 91 -15.03 1.05 -0.64
CA PHE A 91 -14.12 0.28 -1.47
C PHE A 91 -14.90 -0.75 -2.28
N ASP A 92 -14.88 -0.59 -3.58
CA ASP A 92 -15.56 -1.47 -4.54
C ASP A 92 -14.63 -2.62 -4.95
N TRP A 93 -14.47 -3.58 -4.03
CA TRP A 93 -13.54 -4.70 -4.19
C TRP A 93 -13.81 -5.55 -5.41
N ASP A 94 -15.07 -5.71 -5.81
CA ASP A 94 -15.49 -6.55 -6.93
C ASP A 94 -15.08 -5.96 -8.30
N ASN A 95 -14.90 -4.64 -8.35
CA ASN A 95 -14.44 -3.94 -9.54
C ASN A 95 -12.93 -3.72 -9.58
N MET A 96 -12.14 -4.24 -8.62
CA MET A 96 -10.69 -4.14 -8.66
C MET A 96 -10.08 -5.33 -9.39
N LEU A 97 -9.35 -5.05 -10.49
CA LEU A 97 -8.62 -6.05 -11.26
C LEU A 97 -7.22 -6.26 -10.67
N ASP A 98 -6.67 -7.45 -10.83
CA ASP A 98 -5.29 -7.75 -10.45
C ASP A 98 -4.27 -7.09 -11.39
N ASP A 99 -4.65 -6.89 -12.64
CA ASP A 99 -3.77 -6.37 -13.70
C ASP A 99 -4.53 -5.37 -14.59
N TYR A 100 -3.93 -4.23 -14.83
CA TYR A 100 -4.46 -3.16 -15.68
C TYR A 100 -3.52 -2.87 -16.88
N THR A 101 -2.54 -3.72 -17.13
CA THR A 101 -1.44 -3.45 -18.09
C THR A 101 -1.93 -3.36 -19.52
N ASP A 102 -2.94 -4.14 -19.89
CA ASP A 102 -3.44 -4.21 -21.27
C ASP A 102 -4.46 -3.10 -21.59
N ASN A 103 -4.75 -2.21 -20.63
CA ASN A 103 -5.78 -1.17 -20.74
C ASN A 103 -7.19 -1.72 -21.07
N ASP A 104 -7.45 -2.98 -20.78
CA ASP A 104 -8.75 -3.63 -20.91
C ASP A 104 -9.50 -3.57 -19.57
N TYR A 105 -9.98 -2.38 -19.23
CA TYR A 105 -10.76 -2.12 -18.02
C TYR A 105 -11.80 -1.03 -18.26
N THR A 106 -12.89 -1.11 -17.51
CA THR A 106 -13.97 -0.13 -17.52
C THR A 106 -13.64 1.09 -16.64
N ASP A 107 -14.38 2.18 -16.83
CA ASP A 107 -14.26 3.37 -15.96
C ASP A 107 -14.55 3.03 -14.49
N ALA A 108 -15.49 2.12 -14.21
CA ALA A 108 -15.79 1.66 -12.86
C ALA A 108 -14.60 0.95 -12.22
N GLN A 109 -13.91 0.10 -12.97
CA GLN A 109 -12.72 -0.61 -12.51
C GLN A 109 -11.54 0.33 -12.27
N ALA A 110 -11.32 1.29 -13.16
CA ALA A 110 -10.32 2.34 -12.98
C ALA A 110 -10.63 3.20 -11.74
N LEU A 111 -11.90 3.59 -11.55
CA LEU A 111 -12.34 4.37 -10.40
C LEU A 111 -12.15 3.61 -9.08
N ALA A 112 -12.49 2.32 -9.06
CA ALA A 112 -12.37 1.48 -7.87
C ALA A 112 -10.92 1.44 -7.35
N VAL A 113 -9.96 1.11 -8.20
CA VAL A 113 -8.55 1.05 -7.79
C VAL A 113 -7.99 2.43 -7.44
N ALA A 114 -8.33 3.48 -8.19
CA ALA A 114 -7.86 4.84 -7.92
C ALA A 114 -8.42 5.39 -6.59
N THR A 115 -9.66 5.03 -6.25
CA THR A 115 -10.29 5.40 -4.97
C THR A 115 -9.55 4.77 -3.79
N LEU A 116 -9.21 3.49 -3.86
CA LEU A 116 -8.42 2.81 -2.84
C LEU A 116 -7.02 3.44 -2.70
N MET A 117 -6.34 3.67 -3.81
CA MET A 117 -5.01 4.31 -3.84
C MET A 117 -5.01 5.68 -3.16
N LYS A 118 -6.01 6.52 -3.46
CA LYS A 118 -6.18 7.82 -2.80
C LYS A 118 -6.41 7.66 -1.31
N ALA A 119 -7.32 6.79 -0.89
CA ALA A 119 -7.63 6.56 0.52
C ALA A 119 -6.37 6.11 1.29
N CYS A 120 -5.62 5.16 0.76
CA CYS A 120 -4.36 4.68 1.34
C CYS A 120 -3.31 5.80 1.44
N GLY A 121 -3.15 6.60 0.40
CA GLY A 121 -2.21 7.71 0.41
C GLY A 121 -2.56 8.78 1.44
N PHE A 122 -3.83 9.16 1.53
CA PHE A 122 -4.29 10.12 2.54
C PHE A 122 -4.14 9.56 3.96
N ALA A 123 -4.49 8.30 4.18
CA ALA A 123 -4.34 7.66 5.49
C ALA A 123 -2.88 7.55 5.94
N ALA A 124 -1.95 7.32 5.00
CA ALA A 124 -0.52 7.32 5.28
C ALA A 124 0.12 8.72 5.35
N GLY A 125 -0.67 9.80 5.28
CA GLY A 125 -0.15 11.17 5.35
C GLY A 125 0.76 11.57 4.19
N MET A 126 0.48 11.07 2.98
CA MET A 126 1.30 11.21 1.78
C MET A 126 1.68 12.67 1.49
N LEU A 127 2.93 12.90 1.14
CA LEU A 127 3.36 14.10 0.42
C LEU A 127 3.26 13.84 -1.08
N TYR A 128 2.28 14.46 -1.72
CA TYR A 128 2.06 14.36 -3.15
C TYR A 128 2.81 15.43 -3.93
N THR A 129 3.54 15.04 -4.95
CA THR A 129 4.06 15.91 -6.01
C THR A 129 3.68 15.36 -7.38
N ALA A 130 3.96 16.11 -8.45
CA ALA A 130 3.63 15.66 -9.81
C ALA A 130 4.36 14.36 -10.19
N ASP A 131 5.64 14.25 -9.83
CA ASP A 131 6.53 13.19 -10.28
C ASP A 131 6.90 12.18 -9.18
N GLU A 132 6.86 12.62 -7.92
CA GLU A 132 7.21 11.80 -6.76
C GLU A 132 6.19 11.97 -5.65
N SER A 133 5.78 10.88 -5.02
CA SER A 133 4.93 10.93 -3.83
C SER A 133 5.48 9.96 -2.79
N GLY A 134 5.56 10.41 -1.55
CA GLY A 134 6.20 9.65 -0.48
C GLY A 134 5.45 9.72 0.84
N ALA A 135 5.49 8.63 1.59
CA ALA A 135 5.01 8.51 2.96
C ALA A 135 5.88 7.52 3.73
N SER A 136 5.77 7.54 5.06
CA SER A 136 6.41 6.55 5.90
C SER A 136 5.66 5.20 5.86
N SER A 137 6.40 4.10 5.78
CA SER A 137 5.79 2.76 5.95
C SER A 137 5.20 2.56 7.35
N TYR A 138 5.73 3.25 8.35
CA TYR A 138 5.17 3.22 9.70
C TYR A 138 3.81 3.92 9.75
N ASP A 139 3.64 5.05 9.05
CA ASP A 139 2.34 5.73 8.98
C ASP A 139 1.30 4.88 8.24
N ALA A 140 1.70 4.13 7.21
CA ALA A 140 0.83 3.16 6.57
C ALA A 140 0.39 2.02 7.51
N PHE A 141 1.32 1.52 8.34
CA PHE A 141 1.00 0.54 9.38
C PHE A 141 0.02 1.10 10.40
N GLU A 142 0.23 2.32 10.89
CA GLU A 142 -0.70 2.98 11.80
C GLU A 142 -2.09 3.19 11.16
N ALA A 143 -2.14 3.50 9.86
CA ALA A 143 -3.38 3.65 9.12
C ALA A 143 -4.20 2.34 9.07
N LEU A 144 -3.56 1.19 8.93
CA LEU A 144 -4.25 -0.12 8.99
C LEU A 144 -5.02 -0.29 10.30
N ARG A 145 -4.42 0.06 11.42
CA ARG A 145 -5.02 -0.07 12.76
C ARG A 145 -6.06 1.01 13.03
N ASN A 146 -5.73 2.26 12.68
CA ASN A 146 -6.48 3.42 13.13
C ASN A 146 -7.60 3.83 12.17
N ASN A 147 -7.53 3.40 10.91
CA ASN A 147 -8.45 3.85 9.86
C ASN A 147 -9.09 2.72 9.05
N PHE A 148 -8.51 1.52 9.03
CA PHE A 148 -8.95 0.43 8.16
C PHE A 148 -9.35 -0.85 8.91
N ASP A 149 -9.64 -0.76 10.19
CA ASP A 149 -10.20 -1.83 11.02
C ASP A 149 -9.36 -3.14 11.03
N TYR A 150 -8.04 -3.03 10.82
CA TYR A 150 -7.14 -4.16 11.02
C TYR A 150 -6.92 -4.39 12.52
N SER A 151 -6.58 -5.63 12.89
CA SER A 151 -6.36 -6.02 14.28
C SER A 151 -5.40 -5.05 14.99
N PRO A 152 -5.71 -4.61 16.22
CA PRO A 152 -4.76 -3.85 17.02
C PRO A 152 -3.47 -4.63 17.36
N ASP A 153 -3.50 -5.95 17.20
CA ASP A 153 -2.38 -6.85 17.52
C ASP A 153 -1.37 -6.99 16.36
N ILE A 154 -1.64 -6.40 15.17
CA ILE A 154 -0.65 -6.39 14.09
C ILE A 154 0.63 -5.69 14.54
N GLN A 155 1.77 -6.16 14.06
CA GLN A 155 3.08 -5.66 14.47
C GLN A 155 3.82 -5.07 13.27
N PHE A 156 4.55 -3.99 13.52
CA PHE A 156 5.49 -3.42 12.56
C PHE A 156 6.88 -4.00 12.82
N CYS A 157 7.31 -4.90 11.93
CA CYS A 157 8.60 -5.56 12.05
C CYS A 157 9.57 -5.04 10.99
N GLN A 158 10.75 -4.59 11.40
CA GLN A 158 11.79 -4.14 10.50
C GLN A 158 12.92 -5.17 10.43
N ARG A 159 13.36 -5.49 9.21
CA ARG A 159 14.43 -6.43 8.97
C ARG A 159 15.69 -6.12 9.78
N ALA A 160 15.98 -4.85 10.03
CA ALA A 160 17.16 -4.39 10.78
C ALA A 160 17.15 -4.80 12.26
N ASP A 161 15.96 -5.08 12.83
CA ASP A 161 15.79 -5.40 14.25
C ASP A 161 16.02 -6.90 14.52
N TYR A 162 16.24 -7.72 13.48
CA TYR A 162 16.32 -9.16 13.56
C TYR A 162 17.64 -9.70 12.99
N GLY A 163 18.21 -10.71 13.63
CA GLY A 163 19.23 -11.54 13.01
C GLY A 163 18.70 -12.35 11.82
N GLY A 164 19.58 -12.87 10.96
CA GLY A 164 19.16 -13.52 9.71
C GLY A 164 18.21 -14.70 9.91
N GLU A 165 18.45 -15.56 10.91
CA GLU A 165 17.59 -16.70 11.22
C GLU A 165 16.24 -16.25 11.80
N ALA A 166 16.26 -15.35 12.80
CA ALA A 166 15.05 -14.85 13.44
C ALA A 166 14.13 -14.13 12.46
N TRP A 167 14.68 -13.37 11.51
CA TRP A 167 13.90 -12.75 10.44
C TRP A 167 13.24 -13.78 9.53
N ASN A 168 14.02 -14.81 9.13
CA ASN A 168 13.48 -15.88 8.30
C ASN A 168 12.36 -16.64 9.02
N ASP A 169 12.53 -16.93 10.30
CA ASP A 169 11.49 -17.60 11.09
C ASP A 169 10.22 -16.76 11.21
N LEU A 170 10.38 -15.44 11.37
CA LEU A 170 9.24 -14.51 11.39
C LEU A 170 8.45 -14.49 10.07
N ILE A 171 9.14 -14.62 8.92
CA ILE A 171 8.47 -14.58 7.61
C ILE A 171 7.78 -15.91 7.28
N TYR A 172 8.33 -17.06 7.77
CA TYR A 172 7.87 -18.40 7.38
C TYR A 172 6.93 -19.07 8.40
N ASN A 173 6.69 -18.45 9.56
CA ASN A 173 5.77 -18.94 10.60
C ASN A 173 4.61 -18.00 10.80
#